data_fc0817594c51e28f642a973ddc2a1125
#
_entry.id   fc0817594c51e28f642a973ddc2a1125
#
_cell.length_a   1.000
_cell.length_b   1.000
_cell.length_c   1.000
_cell.angle_alpha   90.00
_cell.angle_beta   90.00
_cell.angle_gamma   90.00
#
_symmetry.space_group_name_H-M   'P 1'
#
loop_
_entity.id
_entity.type
_entity.pdbx_description
1 polymer ?
#
loop_
_entity_poly.entity_id
_entity_poly.type
_entity_poly.pdbx_seq_one_letter_code
_entity_poly.pdbx_strand_id
1 'polypeptide(L)'
;MAQNATIFKAVLQIADIDRDYYREHALTIARHPSETDERMMVRLLAFARHAHEALAFGRGLGADDEPDLWRKDLTGAIDVWIDVGQPDERRIRRACGRAAAVFVYSYGGRGAGPWWEQAGAKLDRVANLTVVGLPVAATQALAKMNRDRKSVV
;
A
#
# COMPACT_ATOMS: atom_id res chain seq x y z
N MET A 1 20.21 -14.61 -13.48
CA MET A 1 20.14 -15.11 -12.11
C MET A 1 18.96 -14.42 -11.39
N ALA A 2 18.07 -15.19 -10.84
CA ALA A 2 16.95 -14.62 -10.10
C ALA A 2 17.46 -13.90 -8.83
N GLN A 3 16.99 -12.67 -8.62
CA GLN A 3 17.28 -11.93 -7.42
C GLN A 3 16.23 -12.29 -6.37
N ASN A 4 16.68 -12.63 -5.19
CA ASN A 4 15.80 -12.99 -4.09
C ASN A 4 15.35 -11.77 -3.32
N ALA A 5 14.07 -11.75 -2.92
CA ALA A 5 13.57 -10.75 -2.03
C ALA A 5 14.19 -10.87 -0.64
N THR A 6 14.33 -9.76 0.06
CA THR A 6 14.69 -9.76 1.47
C THR A 6 13.42 -9.90 2.31
N ILE A 7 13.43 -10.83 3.25
CA ILE A 7 12.26 -11.10 4.08
C ILE A 7 12.39 -10.37 5.41
N PHE A 8 11.37 -9.60 5.73
CA PHE A 8 11.26 -8.92 7.02
C PHE A 8 10.06 -9.45 7.80
N LYS A 9 10.19 -9.48 9.11
CA LYS A 9 9.09 -9.78 10.00
C LYS A 9 8.69 -8.51 10.74
N ALA A 10 7.40 -8.27 10.81
CA ALA A 10 6.87 -7.10 11.49
C ALA A 10 5.71 -7.51 12.38
N VAL A 11 5.64 -6.93 13.56
CA VAL A 11 4.50 -7.09 14.46
C VAL A 11 3.84 -5.72 14.60
N LEU A 12 2.57 -5.64 14.22
CA LEU A 12 1.78 -4.43 14.33
C LEU A 12 0.71 -4.62 15.39
N GLN A 13 0.75 -3.78 16.42
CA GLN A 13 -0.36 -3.68 17.38
C GLN A 13 -1.24 -2.52 16.93
N ILE A 14 -2.47 -2.82 16.55
CA ILE A 14 -3.39 -1.86 15.98
C ILE A 14 -4.52 -1.62 16.94
N ALA A 15 -4.72 -0.36 17.30
CA ALA A 15 -5.85 0.11 18.07
C ALA A 15 -6.54 1.22 17.27
N ASP A 16 -7.65 0.87 16.64
CA ASP A 16 -8.42 1.80 15.82
C ASP A 16 -9.78 2.00 16.48
N ILE A 17 -9.90 3.13 17.16
CA ILE A 17 -11.09 3.47 17.96
C ILE A 17 -12.31 3.65 17.05
N ASP A 18 -12.12 4.28 15.91
CA ASP A 18 -13.21 4.59 14.98
C ASP A 18 -13.85 3.33 14.38
N ARG A 19 -13.03 2.30 14.15
CA ARG A 19 -13.48 1.02 13.61
C ARG A 19 -13.76 -0.02 14.69
N ASP A 20 -13.50 0.29 15.95
CA ASP A 20 -13.55 -0.67 17.06
C ASP A 20 -12.72 -1.92 16.75
N TYR A 21 -11.50 -1.68 16.25
CA TYR A 21 -10.60 -2.74 15.81
C TYR A 21 -9.33 -2.73 16.67
N TYR A 22 -9.12 -3.81 17.39
CA TYR A 22 -7.98 -3.94 18.32
C TYR A 22 -7.36 -5.32 18.09
N ARG A 23 -6.22 -5.33 17.41
CA ARG A 23 -5.54 -6.60 17.10
C ARG A 23 -4.04 -6.43 16.94
N GLU A 24 -3.34 -7.54 17.20
CA GLU A 24 -1.95 -7.68 16.82
C GLU A 24 -1.87 -8.50 15.54
N HIS A 25 -1.06 -8.02 14.59
CA HIS A 25 -0.76 -8.74 13.36
C HIS A 25 0.71 -9.04 13.27
N ALA A 26 1.05 -10.33 13.18
CA ALA A 26 2.42 -10.77 12.88
C ALA A 26 2.52 -10.95 11.36
N LEU A 27 3.34 -10.12 10.72
CA LEU A 27 3.42 -10.05 9.26
C LEU A 27 4.79 -10.52 8.78
N THR A 28 4.78 -11.18 7.64
CA THR A 28 5.98 -11.45 6.86
C THR A 28 5.89 -10.62 5.59
N ILE A 29 6.85 -9.74 5.37
CA ILE A 29 6.86 -8.86 4.22
C ILE A 29 8.13 -9.08 3.41
N ALA A 30 7.96 -9.29 2.10
CA ALA A 30 9.05 -9.48 1.17
C ALA A 30 9.36 -8.15 0.47
N ARG A 31 10.60 -7.67 0.62
CA ARG A 31 11.06 -6.49 -0.11
C ARG A 31 11.77 -6.94 -1.37
N HIS A 32 11.21 -6.56 -2.53
CA HIS A 32 11.85 -6.80 -3.81
C HIS A 32 13.23 -6.10 -3.86
N PRO A 33 14.26 -6.67 -4.52
CA PRO A 33 15.58 -6.04 -4.61
C PRO A 33 15.57 -4.61 -5.14
N SER A 34 14.61 -4.27 -5.99
CA SER A 34 14.47 -2.91 -6.54
C SER A 34 13.57 -2.00 -5.70
N GLU A 35 13.01 -2.52 -4.62
CA GLU A 35 12.14 -1.73 -3.74
C GLU A 35 12.94 -1.00 -2.68
N THR A 36 12.63 0.29 -2.46
CA THR A 36 13.25 1.05 -1.38
C THR A 36 12.64 0.68 -0.02
N ASP A 37 13.38 0.94 1.05
CA ASP A 37 12.84 0.79 2.41
C ASP A 37 11.62 1.68 2.62
N GLU A 38 11.64 2.90 2.08
CA GLU A 38 10.51 3.82 2.17
C GLU A 38 9.25 3.20 1.58
N ARG A 39 9.34 2.63 0.38
CA ARG A 39 8.19 2.00 -0.27
C ARG A 39 7.64 0.83 0.56
N MET A 40 8.52 -0.03 1.04
CA MET A 40 8.12 -1.15 1.90
C MET A 40 7.41 -0.65 3.16
N MET A 41 7.92 0.40 3.79
CA MET A 41 7.32 0.96 5.00
C MET A 41 5.96 1.62 4.71
N VAL A 42 5.77 2.20 3.52
CA VAL A 42 4.46 2.70 3.10
C VAL A 42 3.47 1.55 2.92
N ARG A 43 3.90 0.40 2.42
CA ARG A 43 3.04 -0.80 2.39
C ARG A 43 2.60 -1.22 3.79
N LEU A 44 3.51 -1.18 4.76
CA LEU A 44 3.16 -1.49 6.16
C LEU A 44 2.16 -0.48 6.72
N LEU A 45 2.34 0.81 6.43
CA LEU A 45 1.38 1.84 6.84
C LEU A 45 0.00 1.58 6.24
N ALA A 46 -0.06 1.25 4.95
CA ALA A 46 -1.31 0.93 4.29
C ALA A 46 -1.97 -0.29 4.95
N PHE A 47 -1.19 -1.31 5.29
CA PHE A 47 -1.72 -2.45 6.04
C PHE A 47 -2.36 -2.00 7.35
N ALA A 48 -1.67 -1.19 8.12
CA ALA A 48 -2.18 -0.72 9.41
C ALA A 48 -3.49 0.05 9.26
N ARG A 49 -3.58 0.92 8.25
CA ARG A 49 -4.78 1.72 8.01
C ARG A 49 -5.98 0.92 7.54
N HIS A 50 -5.75 -0.21 6.88
CA HIS A 50 -6.81 -1.07 6.33
C HIS A 50 -6.85 -2.44 7.01
N ALA A 51 -6.26 -2.57 8.18
CA ALA A 51 -6.10 -3.85 8.86
C ALA A 51 -7.40 -4.64 8.93
N HIS A 52 -7.32 -5.89 8.53
CA HIS A 52 -8.43 -6.83 8.47
C HIS A 52 -7.84 -8.24 8.42
N GLU A 53 -8.59 -9.23 8.91
CA GLU A 53 -8.14 -10.63 8.90
C GLU A 53 -7.82 -11.13 7.49
N ALA A 54 -8.59 -10.67 6.49
CA ALA A 54 -8.44 -11.10 5.10
C ALA A 54 -7.52 -10.20 4.28
N LEU A 55 -6.97 -9.13 4.86
CA LEU A 55 -6.03 -8.26 4.14
C LEU A 55 -4.69 -8.98 3.98
N ALA A 56 -4.18 -8.99 2.76
CA ALA A 56 -2.93 -9.67 2.42
C ALA A 56 -2.08 -8.84 1.48
N PHE A 57 -0.77 -9.06 1.53
CA PHE A 57 0.13 -8.50 0.52
C PHE A 57 -0.03 -9.25 -0.80
N GLY A 58 -0.11 -8.50 -1.89
CA GLY A 58 0.04 -9.02 -3.24
C GLY A 58 1.50 -8.94 -3.68
N ARG A 59 1.77 -9.34 -4.92
CA ARG A 59 3.11 -9.21 -5.50
C ARG A 59 3.47 -7.75 -5.81
N GLY A 60 2.46 -6.92 -6.08
CA GLY A 60 2.62 -5.48 -6.28
C GLY A 60 3.66 -5.10 -7.31
N LEU A 61 4.85 -4.77 -6.82
CA LEU A 61 5.95 -4.29 -7.65
C LEU A 61 6.33 -5.32 -8.72
N GLY A 62 6.23 -4.93 -9.98
CA GLY A 62 6.53 -5.80 -11.11
C GLY A 62 5.38 -6.73 -11.51
N ALA A 63 4.23 -6.65 -10.86
CA ALA A 63 3.05 -7.43 -11.22
C ALA A 63 1.93 -6.52 -11.71
N ASP A 64 1.39 -6.81 -12.90
CA ASP A 64 0.31 -6.01 -13.47
C ASP A 64 -1.05 -6.43 -12.95
N ASP A 65 -1.19 -7.66 -12.51
CA ASP A 65 -2.46 -8.28 -12.14
C ASP A 65 -2.69 -8.38 -10.63
N GLU A 66 -1.71 -7.96 -9.82
CA GLU A 66 -1.84 -7.96 -8.36
C GLU A 66 -1.43 -6.61 -7.79
N PRO A 67 -2.15 -6.12 -6.76
CA PRO A 67 -1.78 -4.89 -6.08
C PRO A 67 -0.65 -5.10 -5.07
N ASP A 68 -0.28 -4.03 -4.39
CA ASP A 68 0.58 -4.12 -3.21
C ASP A 68 -0.12 -4.80 -2.04
N LEU A 69 -1.41 -4.51 -1.85
CA LEU A 69 -2.25 -5.19 -0.86
C LEU A 69 -3.66 -5.35 -1.41
N TRP A 70 -4.34 -6.40 -0.98
CA TRP A 70 -5.75 -6.57 -1.29
C TRP A 70 -6.50 -7.34 -0.21
N ARG A 71 -7.81 -7.19 -0.24
CA ARG A 71 -8.73 -7.98 0.57
C ARG A 71 -9.79 -8.57 -0.34
N LYS A 72 -9.91 -9.88 -0.29
CA LYS A 72 -10.93 -10.62 -1.04
C LYS A 72 -11.97 -11.19 -0.08
N ASP A 73 -13.19 -11.29 -0.56
CA ASP A 73 -14.24 -11.99 0.18
C ASP A 73 -14.14 -13.51 -0.03
N LEU A 74 -15.04 -14.26 0.59
CA LEU A 74 -15.04 -15.72 0.51
C LEU A 74 -15.32 -16.25 -0.90
N THR A 75 -15.88 -15.44 -1.78
CA THR A 75 -16.14 -15.83 -3.18
C THR A 75 -14.95 -15.51 -4.09
N GLY A 76 -13.93 -14.83 -3.58
CA GLY A 76 -12.80 -14.38 -4.36
C GLY A 76 -12.98 -12.99 -4.98
N ALA A 77 -14.12 -12.34 -4.76
CA ALA A 77 -14.32 -10.96 -5.20
C ALA A 77 -13.41 -10.02 -4.42
N ILE A 78 -12.85 -9.01 -5.11
CA ILE A 78 -11.91 -8.08 -4.50
C ILE A 78 -12.69 -6.94 -3.85
N ASP A 79 -12.67 -6.90 -2.52
CA ASP A 79 -13.30 -5.81 -1.77
C ASP A 79 -12.44 -4.56 -1.75
N VAL A 80 -11.13 -4.72 -1.58
CA VAL A 80 -10.18 -3.62 -1.47
C VAL A 80 -8.93 -3.94 -2.28
N TRP A 81 -8.48 -2.96 -3.06
CA TRP A 81 -7.23 -2.99 -3.82
C TRP A 81 -6.40 -1.78 -3.41
N ILE A 82 -5.18 -1.99 -3.00
CA ILE A 82 -4.30 -0.90 -2.54
C ILE A 82 -2.99 -0.95 -3.31
N ASP A 83 -2.65 0.18 -3.95
CA ASP A 83 -1.34 0.40 -4.55
C ASP A 83 -0.63 1.53 -3.83
N VAL A 84 0.70 1.47 -3.79
CA VAL A 84 1.54 2.54 -3.24
C VAL A 84 2.43 3.12 -4.33
N GLY A 85 2.73 4.39 -4.25
CA GLY A 85 3.54 5.12 -5.23
C GLY A 85 2.70 5.91 -6.20
N GLN A 86 3.12 5.94 -7.45
CA GLN A 86 2.43 6.65 -8.52
C GLN A 86 2.08 5.69 -9.66
N PRO A 87 1.07 4.82 -9.48
CA PRO A 87 0.63 3.93 -10.55
C PRO A 87 0.07 4.74 -11.72
N ASP A 88 0.19 4.23 -12.94
CA ASP A 88 -0.34 4.93 -14.08
C ASP A 88 -1.89 4.86 -14.13
N GLU A 89 -2.48 5.75 -14.90
CA GLU A 89 -3.93 5.87 -15.03
C GLU A 89 -4.58 4.55 -15.48
N ARG A 90 -3.96 3.85 -16.42
CA ARG A 90 -4.50 2.60 -16.97
C ARG A 90 -4.57 1.53 -15.88
N ARG A 91 -3.53 1.42 -15.08
CA ARG A 91 -3.51 0.48 -13.95
C ARG A 91 -4.62 0.82 -12.95
N ILE A 92 -4.78 2.09 -12.61
CA ILE A 92 -5.81 2.53 -11.66
C ILE A 92 -7.21 2.24 -12.20
N ARG A 93 -7.48 2.55 -13.47
CA ARG A 93 -8.78 2.27 -14.08
C ARG A 93 -9.09 0.78 -14.12
N ARG A 94 -8.10 -0.04 -14.42
CA ARG A 94 -8.27 -1.49 -14.42
C ARG A 94 -8.59 -1.99 -13.01
N ALA A 95 -7.89 -1.50 -12.00
CA ALA A 95 -8.15 -1.85 -10.61
C ALA A 95 -9.56 -1.45 -10.19
N CYS A 96 -10.00 -0.24 -10.55
CA CYS A 96 -11.34 0.24 -10.22
C CYS A 96 -12.45 -0.58 -10.87
N GLY A 97 -12.17 -1.22 -12.01
CA GLY A 97 -13.10 -2.15 -12.65
C GLY A 97 -13.12 -3.53 -12.01
N ARG A 98 -12.11 -3.89 -11.22
CA ARG A 98 -11.99 -5.21 -10.60
C ARG A 98 -12.34 -5.26 -9.12
N ALA A 99 -12.23 -4.14 -8.42
CA ALA A 99 -12.39 -4.09 -6.97
C ALA A 99 -13.55 -3.17 -6.58
N ALA A 100 -14.17 -3.45 -5.44
CA ALA A 100 -15.22 -2.60 -4.91
C ALA A 100 -14.67 -1.24 -4.47
N ALA A 101 -13.47 -1.20 -3.91
CA ALA A 101 -12.80 0.04 -3.51
C ALA A 101 -11.31 -0.04 -3.85
N VAL A 102 -10.76 1.07 -4.33
CA VAL A 102 -9.35 1.19 -4.69
C VAL A 102 -8.74 2.36 -3.92
N PHE A 103 -7.59 2.11 -3.29
CA PHE A 103 -6.82 3.13 -2.56
C PHE A 103 -5.44 3.22 -3.17
N VAL A 104 -4.96 4.44 -3.38
CA VAL A 104 -3.59 4.70 -3.82
C VAL A 104 -2.92 5.58 -2.78
N TYR A 105 -1.82 5.09 -2.22
CA TYR A 105 -1.00 5.85 -1.27
C TYR A 105 0.18 6.43 -2.03
N SER A 106 0.06 7.68 -2.42
CA SER A 106 1.08 8.40 -3.16
C SER A 106 2.11 9.00 -2.22
N TYR A 107 3.38 8.85 -2.58
CA TYR A 107 4.49 9.42 -1.82
C TYR A 107 5.63 9.75 -2.79
N GLY A 108 6.71 10.35 -2.29
CA GLY A 108 7.91 10.59 -3.10
C GLY A 108 8.09 12.03 -3.56
N GLY A 109 7.48 12.97 -2.88
CA GLY A 109 7.76 14.41 -3.02
C GLY A 109 7.65 14.93 -4.45
N ARG A 110 8.77 15.01 -5.15
CA ARG A 110 8.86 15.65 -6.46
C ARG A 110 8.02 14.99 -7.54
N GLY A 111 7.86 13.67 -7.51
CA GLY A 111 7.12 12.94 -8.53
C GLY A 111 5.62 12.90 -8.28
N ALA A 112 5.21 12.98 -7.02
CA ALA A 112 3.81 12.76 -6.64
C ALA A 112 2.89 13.89 -7.10
N GLY A 113 3.31 15.15 -6.96
CA GLY A 113 2.52 16.30 -7.39
C GLY A 113 2.23 16.31 -8.88
N PRO A 114 3.25 16.30 -9.75
CA PRO A 114 3.06 16.23 -11.19
C PRO A 114 2.26 15.00 -11.65
N TRP A 115 2.49 13.85 -11.04
CA TRP A 115 1.71 12.65 -11.34
C TRP A 115 0.22 12.88 -11.07
N TRP A 116 -0.11 13.46 -9.91
CA TRP A 116 -1.50 13.71 -9.55
C TRP A 116 -2.14 14.77 -10.42
N GLU A 117 -1.40 15.82 -10.80
CA GLU A 117 -1.91 16.84 -11.71
C GLU A 117 -2.33 16.25 -13.05
N GLN A 118 -1.57 15.29 -13.58
CA GLN A 118 -1.90 14.62 -14.83
C GLN A 118 -3.00 13.58 -14.67
N ALA A 119 -2.88 12.71 -13.67
CA ALA A 119 -3.80 11.59 -13.48
C ALA A 119 -5.12 12.02 -12.84
N GLY A 120 -5.07 12.96 -11.89
CA GLY A 120 -6.24 13.37 -11.12
C GLY A 120 -7.37 13.91 -11.96
N ALA A 121 -7.05 14.74 -12.95
CA ALA A 121 -8.06 15.30 -13.84
C ALA A 121 -8.79 14.21 -14.64
N LYS A 122 -8.11 13.11 -14.96
CA LYS A 122 -8.68 11.99 -15.71
C LYS A 122 -9.44 11.01 -14.82
N LEU A 123 -9.20 11.03 -13.52
CA LEU A 123 -9.74 10.08 -12.55
C LEU A 123 -10.76 10.69 -11.60
N ASP A 124 -11.07 11.97 -11.75
CA ASP A 124 -11.94 12.70 -10.82
C ASP A 124 -13.38 12.17 -10.76
N ARG A 125 -13.82 11.45 -11.80
CA ARG A 125 -15.17 10.87 -11.87
C ARG A 125 -15.24 9.42 -11.42
N VAL A 126 -14.11 8.83 -11.03
CA VAL A 126 -14.09 7.44 -10.60
C VAL A 126 -14.54 7.35 -9.14
N ALA A 127 -15.74 6.82 -8.93
CA ALA A 127 -16.43 6.88 -7.64
C ALA A 127 -15.79 6.02 -6.56
N ASN A 128 -15.14 4.91 -6.94
CA ASN A 128 -14.59 3.94 -5.98
C ASN A 128 -13.09 4.10 -5.74
N LEU A 129 -12.51 5.23 -6.16
CA LEU A 129 -11.09 5.52 -6.00
C LEU A 129 -10.88 6.54 -4.88
N THR A 130 -9.93 6.26 -4.00
CA THR A 130 -9.41 7.22 -3.02
C THR A 130 -7.90 7.31 -3.18
N VAL A 131 -7.39 8.53 -3.35
CA VAL A 131 -5.95 8.78 -3.42
C VAL A 131 -5.53 9.56 -2.19
N VAL A 132 -4.53 9.03 -1.47
CA VAL A 132 -3.99 9.64 -0.26
C VAL A 132 -2.57 10.10 -0.56
N GLY A 133 -2.31 11.39 -0.43
CA GLY A 133 -0.98 11.95 -0.55
C GLY A 133 -0.27 11.92 0.79
N LEU A 134 0.87 11.24 0.87
CA LEU A 134 1.64 11.15 2.10
C LEU A 134 2.75 12.21 2.11
N PRO A 135 2.89 12.99 3.20
CA PRO A 135 3.95 13.97 3.30
C PRO A 135 5.34 13.33 3.26
N VAL A 136 6.30 14.00 2.62
CA VAL A 136 7.68 13.52 2.53
C VAL A 136 8.27 13.26 3.91
N ALA A 137 8.05 14.17 4.86
CA ALA A 137 8.56 14.00 6.22
C ALA A 137 8.05 12.71 6.88
N ALA A 138 6.79 12.36 6.63
CA ALA A 138 6.20 11.15 7.20
C ALA A 138 6.83 9.88 6.61
N THR A 139 6.98 9.80 5.29
CA THR A 139 7.55 8.61 4.66
C THR A 139 9.04 8.48 4.90
N GLN A 140 9.76 9.59 5.04
CA GLN A 140 11.16 9.55 5.44
C GLN A 140 11.33 9.07 6.88
N ALA A 141 10.43 9.47 7.79
CA ALA A 141 10.43 8.97 9.16
C ALA A 141 10.17 7.46 9.20
N LEU A 142 9.22 6.98 8.40
CA LEU A 142 8.95 5.54 8.28
C LEU A 142 10.19 4.77 7.78
N ALA A 143 10.86 5.28 6.76
CA ALA A 143 12.07 4.65 6.22
C ALA A 143 13.16 4.54 7.28
N LYS A 144 13.31 5.58 8.10
CA LYS A 144 14.27 5.59 9.20
C LYS A 144 13.95 4.51 10.24
N MET A 145 12.68 4.30 10.53
CA MET A 145 12.26 3.25 11.48
C MET A 145 12.71 1.87 11.03
N ASN A 146 12.70 1.58 9.74
CA ASN A 146 13.18 0.31 9.23
C ASN A 146 14.70 0.13 9.44
N ARG A 147 15.48 1.21 9.36
CA ARG A 147 16.91 1.17 9.64
C ARG A 147 17.18 0.85 11.11
N ASP A 148 16.30 1.28 12.00
CA ASP A 148 16.38 1.03 13.43
C ASP A 148 15.50 -0.17 13.81
N ARG A 149 15.80 -1.34 13.29
CA ARG A 149 14.95 -2.55 13.25
C ARG A 149 14.31 -3.03 14.56
N LYS A 150 14.52 -2.36 15.67
CA LYS A 150 13.88 -2.67 16.95
C LYS A 150 12.98 -1.55 17.44
N SER A 151 12.60 -0.64 16.52
CA SER A 151 11.73 0.47 16.88
C SER A 151 10.33 -0.04 17.25
N VAL A 152 9.82 0.48 18.34
CA VAL A 152 8.43 0.25 18.76
C VAL A 152 7.61 1.43 18.25
N VAL A 153 6.55 1.13 17.56
CA VAL A 153 5.65 2.13 17.03
C VAL A 153 4.31 2.03 17.74
#